data_0c89f8bbf95585c62e944c0407575f81
#
_entry.id   0c89f8bbf95585c62e944c0407575f81
#
_cell.length_a   1.000
_cell.length_b   1.000
_cell.length_c   1.000
_cell.angle_alpha   90.00
_cell.angle_beta   90.00
_cell.angle_gamma   90.00
#
_symmetry.space_group_name_H-M   'P 1'
#
loop_
_entity.id
_entity.type
_entity.pdbx_description
1 polymer ?
#
loop_
_entity_poly.entity_id
_entity_poly.type
_entity_poly.pdbx_seq_one_letter_code
_entity_poly.pdbx_strand_id
1 'polypeptide(L)'
;MKLGIVGLPNVGKSTLFNSLTKAGADAANYPFCTIDPNVGVVPVPDERLDKLAALYNSAKVTPAVIEFVDIAGLVKGASKGEGLGNQFLGNIREVDAIVHVVRCFEDSNIVHVDGSIDPLRDIETINMELIFADMEVLEKRLAKQKKLAMSNKEAAKEVAFIEKMLAHLENGSLAKNYELDDETEEFMKEYNLLTAKPVIYAANVTDEDLADDGASNPNVQKVRQYAGETDSEVYVVCAQIEAELSDMSEEDKKLFLEDLGVSQSGLDKMIAASYHLLGLISYLTAGETETRAWTITRGTKAPQAAGKIHTDFERGFIKAEVVNWKELLDSGSLHAAKEKGLVRMEGKDYVVQDGDVILFRFNV
;
A
#
# COMPACT_ATOMS: atom_id res chain seq x y z
N MET A 1 -2.89 -4.59 7.11
CA MET A 1 -3.31 -3.81 5.93
C MET A 1 -2.78 -4.50 4.69
N LYS A 2 -3.63 -4.61 3.68
CA LYS A 2 -3.38 -5.45 2.51
C LYS A 2 -3.48 -4.64 1.22
N LEU A 3 -2.56 -4.88 0.29
CA LEU A 3 -2.65 -4.37 -1.08
C LEU A 3 -2.96 -5.52 -2.03
N GLY A 4 -3.92 -5.31 -2.92
CA GLY A 4 -4.24 -6.26 -3.98
C GLY A 4 -3.43 -5.97 -5.23
N ILE A 5 -2.70 -6.95 -5.74
CA ILE A 5 -2.02 -6.82 -7.03
C ILE A 5 -2.97 -7.26 -8.11
N VAL A 6 -3.31 -6.35 -9.02
CA VAL A 6 -4.21 -6.59 -10.15
C VAL A 6 -3.50 -6.31 -11.47
N GLY A 7 -4.00 -6.87 -12.55
CA GLY A 7 -3.51 -6.63 -13.90
C GLY A 7 -4.10 -7.63 -14.89
N LEU A 8 -4.11 -7.29 -16.16
CA LEU A 8 -4.50 -8.19 -17.23
C LEU A 8 -3.53 -9.39 -17.34
N PRO A 9 -3.91 -10.48 -18.00
CA PRO A 9 -2.99 -11.57 -18.26
C PRO A 9 -1.73 -11.11 -19.02
N ASN A 10 -0.58 -11.71 -18.71
CA ASN A 10 0.70 -11.48 -19.39
C ASN A 10 1.30 -10.06 -19.25
N VAL A 11 0.94 -9.33 -18.22
CA VAL A 11 1.53 -8.01 -17.90
C VAL A 11 2.74 -8.07 -16.95
N GLY A 12 3.10 -9.28 -16.48
CA GLY A 12 4.19 -9.49 -15.51
C GLY A 12 3.73 -9.58 -14.04
N LYS A 13 2.41 -9.59 -13.78
CA LYS A 13 1.84 -9.61 -12.44
C LYS A 13 2.36 -10.75 -11.56
N SER A 14 2.32 -11.99 -12.05
CA SER A 14 2.77 -13.15 -11.28
C SER A 14 4.28 -13.16 -11.04
N THR A 15 5.07 -12.67 -11.99
CA THR A 15 6.52 -12.51 -11.84
C THR A 15 6.82 -11.53 -10.72
N LEU A 16 6.15 -10.36 -10.72
CA LEU A 16 6.30 -9.34 -9.70
C LEU A 16 5.86 -9.86 -8.32
N PHE A 17 4.73 -10.55 -8.23
CA PHE A 17 4.26 -11.14 -6.97
C PHE A 17 5.22 -12.19 -6.43
N ASN A 18 5.79 -13.04 -7.28
CA ASN A 18 6.77 -14.03 -6.88
C ASN A 18 8.06 -13.38 -6.35
N SER A 19 8.51 -12.28 -6.95
CA SER A 19 9.66 -11.51 -6.46
C SER A 19 9.39 -10.91 -5.07
N LEU A 20 8.20 -10.35 -4.86
CA LEU A 20 7.72 -9.85 -3.56
C LEU A 20 7.72 -10.97 -2.50
N THR A 21 7.20 -12.14 -2.82
CA THR A 21 7.10 -13.26 -1.87
C THR A 21 8.45 -13.87 -1.55
N LYS A 22 9.39 -13.89 -2.50
CA LYS A 22 10.76 -14.33 -2.23
C LYS A 22 11.48 -13.35 -1.29
N ALA A 23 11.39 -12.05 -1.54
CA ALA A 23 11.91 -11.01 -0.65
C ALA A 23 11.32 -11.09 0.77
N GLY A 24 10.09 -11.61 0.89
CA GLY A 24 9.39 -11.84 2.16
C GLY A 24 9.62 -13.21 2.80
N ALA A 25 10.40 -14.12 2.20
CA ALA A 25 10.56 -15.47 2.72
C ALA A 25 11.16 -15.50 4.14
N ASP A 26 12.06 -14.58 4.45
CA ASP A 26 12.59 -14.39 5.81
C ASP A 26 11.55 -13.77 6.76
N ALA A 27 10.55 -13.07 6.23
CA ALA A 27 9.48 -12.48 7.01
C ALA A 27 8.44 -13.51 7.50
N ALA A 28 8.40 -14.73 6.95
CA ALA A 28 7.54 -15.82 7.42
C ALA A 28 7.82 -16.22 8.89
N ASN A 29 8.96 -15.83 9.44
CA ASN A 29 9.33 -16.02 10.84
C ASN A 29 8.77 -14.93 11.79
N TYR A 30 8.04 -13.93 11.27
CA TYR A 30 7.43 -12.91 12.14
C TYR A 30 6.16 -13.47 12.82
N PRO A 31 5.96 -13.18 14.11
CA PRO A 31 4.75 -13.58 14.82
C PRO A 31 3.50 -13.00 14.15
N PHE A 32 2.47 -13.83 13.98
CA PHE A 32 1.14 -13.49 13.42
C PHE A 32 1.02 -13.43 11.89
N CYS A 33 2.00 -13.91 11.11
CA CYS A 33 1.83 -14.11 9.67
C CYS A 33 1.06 -15.39 9.38
N THR A 34 -0.09 -15.29 8.74
CA THR A 34 -0.84 -16.44 8.21
C THR A 34 -0.22 -16.84 6.88
N ILE A 35 0.14 -18.11 6.71
CA ILE A 35 0.64 -18.63 5.44
C ILE A 35 -0.57 -18.91 4.55
N ASP A 36 -0.90 -17.96 3.67
CA ASP A 36 -1.85 -18.15 2.58
C ASP A 36 -1.05 -18.12 1.26
N PRO A 37 -1.24 -19.08 0.34
CA PRO A 37 -0.45 -19.16 -0.90
C PRO A 37 -0.57 -17.91 -1.81
N ASN A 38 -1.60 -17.09 -1.60
CA ASN A 38 -1.82 -15.87 -2.37
C ASN A 38 -1.49 -14.59 -1.59
N VAL A 39 -0.86 -14.69 -0.42
CA VAL A 39 -0.49 -13.54 0.41
C VAL A 39 1.01 -13.52 0.63
N GLY A 40 1.65 -12.46 0.16
CA GLY A 40 3.06 -12.15 0.41
C GLY A 40 3.21 -11.14 1.53
N VAL A 41 3.95 -11.47 2.58
CA VAL A 41 4.32 -10.53 3.65
C VAL A 41 5.72 -10.01 3.34
N VAL A 42 5.84 -8.70 3.16
CA VAL A 42 7.06 -8.07 2.63
C VAL A 42 7.58 -7.05 3.63
N PRO A 43 8.89 -7.07 3.96
CA PRO A 43 9.49 -6.03 4.79
C PRO A 43 9.46 -4.67 4.07
N VAL A 44 9.17 -3.61 4.83
CA VAL A 44 9.24 -2.24 4.32
C VAL A 44 10.68 -1.76 4.44
N PRO A 45 11.34 -1.36 3.34
CA PRO A 45 12.69 -0.82 3.39
C PRO A 45 12.75 0.44 4.28
N ASP A 46 13.63 0.44 5.28
CA ASP A 46 13.77 1.56 6.21
C ASP A 46 15.21 1.68 6.73
N GLU A 47 15.99 2.55 6.10
CA GLU A 47 17.40 2.80 6.47
C GLU A 47 17.60 3.26 7.92
N ARG A 48 16.55 3.79 8.56
CA ARG A 48 16.60 4.26 9.95
C ARG A 48 16.84 3.10 10.92
N LEU A 49 16.30 1.92 10.59
CA LEU A 49 16.50 0.70 11.40
C LEU A 49 17.95 0.28 11.44
N ASP A 50 18.62 0.22 10.30
CA ASP A 50 20.01 -0.21 10.21
C ASP A 50 20.94 0.75 10.95
N LYS A 51 20.70 2.06 10.78
CA LYS A 51 21.47 3.10 11.49
C LYS A 51 21.28 3.03 13.02
N LEU A 52 20.05 2.83 13.48
CA LEU A 52 19.76 2.67 14.90
C LEU A 52 20.28 1.34 15.45
N ALA A 53 20.16 0.25 14.70
CA ALA A 53 20.71 -1.04 15.09
C ALA A 53 22.23 -0.98 15.27
N ALA A 54 22.92 -0.29 14.36
CA ALA A 54 24.37 -0.05 14.48
C ALA A 54 24.71 0.79 15.72
N LEU A 55 23.91 1.84 16.02
CA LEU A 55 24.11 2.69 17.22
C LEU A 55 24.00 1.90 18.54
N TYR A 56 23.01 0.98 18.62
CA TYR A 56 22.75 0.16 19.80
C TYR A 56 23.45 -1.18 19.81
N ASN A 57 24.15 -1.53 18.72
CA ASN A 57 24.72 -2.85 18.50
C ASN A 57 23.69 -3.97 18.72
N SER A 58 22.52 -3.79 18.12
CA SER A 58 21.33 -4.62 18.33
C SER A 58 21.53 -6.05 17.83
N ALA A 59 21.16 -7.03 18.64
CA ALA A 59 21.25 -8.44 18.28
C ALA A 59 20.23 -8.85 17.20
N LYS A 60 19.12 -8.09 17.07
CA LYS A 60 18.05 -8.36 16.12
C LYS A 60 17.51 -7.05 15.54
N VAL A 61 17.21 -7.06 14.23
CA VAL A 61 16.51 -5.98 13.53
C VAL A 61 15.19 -6.52 12.99
N THR A 62 14.10 -5.80 13.27
CA THR A 62 12.76 -6.22 12.83
C THR A 62 12.07 -5.06 12.10
N PRO A 63 11.96 -5.11 10.76
CA PRO A 63 11.31 -4.08 9.96
C PRO A 63 9.78 -4.10 10.14
N ALA A 64 9.13 -3.01 9.73
CA ALA A 64 7.71 -3.02 9.46
C ALA A 64 7.41 -3.95 8.28
N VAL A 65 6.20 -4.49 8.23
CA VAL A 65 5.77 -5.36 7.12
C VAL A 65 4.47 -4.88 6.53
N ILE A 66 4.27 -5.18 5.24
CA ILE A 66 3.05 -4.95 4.49
C ILE A 66 2.64 -6.24 3.77
N GLU A 67 1.34 -6.45 3.61
CA GLU A 67 0.82 -7.65 2.97
C GLU A 67 0.39 -7.32 1.54
N PHE A 68 0.88 -8.12 0.58
CA PHE A 68 0.41 -8.10 -0.80
C PHE A 68 -0.39 -9.36 -1.09
N VAL A 69 -1.53 -9.20 -1.78
CA VAL A 69 -2.41 -10.29 -2.17
C VAL A 69 -2.39 -10.42 -3.68
N ASP A 70 -2.02 -11.61 -4.19
CA ASP A 70 -2.15 -11.88 -5.63
C ASP A 70 -3.63 -12.09 -5.96
N ILE A 71 -4.20 -11.12 -6.66
CA ILE A 71 -5.56 -11.21 -7.14
C ILE A 71 -5.53 -11.76 -8.56
N ALA A 72 -6.14 -12.93 -8.76
CA ALA A 72 -6.17 -13.60 -10.05
C ALA A 72 -6.60 -12.63 -11.17
N GLY A 73 -5.92 -12.71 -12.33
CA GLY A 73 -6.10 -11.75 -13.42
C GLY A 73 -7.56 -11.61 -13.86
N LEU A 74 -7.97 -10.37 -14.07
CA LEU A 74 -9.30 -10.04 -14.61
C LEU A 74 -9.40 -10.50 -16.06
N VAL A 75 -10.50 -11.18 -16.39
CA VAL A 75 -10.93 -11.41 -17.76
C VAL A 75 -12.10 -10.48 -18.02
N LYS A 76 -12.11 -9.82 -19.18
CA LYS A 76 -13.20 -8.94 -19.63
C LYS A 76 -14.56 -9.63 -19.46
N GLY A 77 -15.52 -8.97 -18.80
CA GLY A 77 -16.83 -9.53 -18.48
C GLY A 77 -16.93 -10.20 -17.10
N ALA A 78 -15.96 -9.98 -16.22
CA ALA A 78 -15.94 -10.53 -14.87
C ALA A 78 -17.13 -10.09 -14.02
N SER A 79 -17.63 -8.86 -14.21
CA SER A 79 -18.80 -8.32 -13.52
C SER A 79 -20.12 -8.99 -13.94
N LYS A 80 -20.17 -9.62 -15.13
CA LYS A 80 -21.35 -10.30 -15.68
C LYS A 80 -21.29 -11.82 -15.57
N GLY A 81 -20.15 -12.38 -15.09
CA GLY A 81 -19.87 -13.81 -15.10
C GLY A 81 -20.15 -14.52 -13.79
N GLU A 82 -20.54 -15.78 -13.88
CA GLU A 82 -20.56 -16.71 -12.75
C GLU A 82 -19.13 -17.20 -12.46
N GLY A 83 -18.74 -17.30 -11.18
CA GLY A 83 -17.50 -17.96 -10.77
C GLY A 83 -16.30 -17.04 -10.59
N LEU A 84 -15.28 -17.11 -11.47
CA LEU A 84 -13.97 -16.45 -11.27
C LEU A 84 -14.04 -14.91 -11.18
N GLY A 85 -14.98 -14.27 -11.89
CA GLY A 85 -15.16 -12.82 -11.83
C GLY A 85 -15.65 -12.34 -10.46
N ASN A 86 -16.60 -13.04 -9.87
CA ASN A 86 -17.10 -12.72 -8.53
C ASN A 86 -16.03 -12.94 -7.45
N GLN A 87 -15.16 -13.93 -7.60
CA GLN A 87 -14.04 -14.16 -6.71
C GLN A 87 -13.00 -13.05 -6.82
N PHE A 88 -12.67 -12.59 -8.04
CA PHE A 88 -11.79 -11.45 -8.28
C PHE A 88 -12.30 -10.18 -7.55
N LEU A 89 -13.57 -9.83 -7.77
CA LEU A 89 -14.18 -8.66 -7.14
C LEU A 89 -14.27 -8.81 -5.61
N GLY A 90 -14.51 -10.02 -5.11
CA GLY A 90 -14.47 -10.34 -3.69
C GLY A 90 -13.10 -10.08 -3.07
N ASN A 91 -12.04 -10.54 -3.72
CA ASN A 91 -10.66 -10.35 -3.25
C ASN A 91 -10.27 -8.86 -3.23
N ILE A 92 -10.72 -8.07 -4.24
CA ILE A 92 -10.47 -6.61 -4.23
C ILE A 92 -11.21 -5.94 -3.07
N ARG A 93 -12.38 -6.42 -2.65
CA ARG A 93 -13.11 -5.85 -1.48
C ARG A 93 -12.33 -5.99 -0.18
N GLU A 94 -11.56 -7.07 -0.04
CA GLU A 94 -10.82 -7.40 1.19
C GLU A 94 -9.51 -6.65 1.35
N VAL A 95 -9.02 -5.96 0.31
CA VAL A 95 -7.77 -5.19 0.36
C VAL A 95 -8.03 -3.70 0.59
N ASP A 96 -7.05 -3.01 1.14
CA ASP A 96 -7.15 -1.59 1.50
C ASP A 96 -6.77 -0.67 0.33
N ALA A 97 -5.90 -1.12 -0.57
CA ALA A 97 -5.46 -0.40 -1.77
C ALA A 97 -5.10 -1.38 -2.89
N ILE A 98 -4.89 -0.85 -4.10
CA ILE A 98 -4.63 -1.62 -5.31
C ILE A 98 -3.27 -1.25 -5.89
N VAL A 99 -2.46 -2.25 -6.23
CA VAL A 99 -1.31 -2.12 -7.13
C VAL A 99 -1.73 -2.65 -8.49
N HIS A 100 -1.88 -1.77 -9.45
CA HIS A 100 -2.27 -2.11 -10.81
C HIS A 100 -1.03 -2.26 -11.69
N VAL A 101 -0.68 -3.50 -12.04
CA VAL A 101 0.44 -3.79 -12.94
C VAL A 101 0.01 -3.56 -14.37
N VAL A 102 0.72 -2.66 -15.06
CA VAL A 102 0.43 -2.24 -16.43
C VAL A 102 1.62 -2.55 -17.33
N ARG A 103 1.38 -3.21 -18.44
CA ARG A 103 2.43 -3.55 -19.41
C ARG A 103 2.82 -2.32 -20.23
N CYS A 104 4.07 -1.90 -20.11
CA CYS A 104 4.67 -0.80 -20.87
C CYS A 104 5.85 -1.23 -21.74
N PHE A 105 6.11 -2.54 -21.90
CA PHE A 105 7.18 -3.12 -22.70
C PHE A 105 6.66 -3.88 -23.90
N GLU A 106 7.46 -3.95 -24.96
CA GLU A 106 7.21 -4.77 -26.14
C GLU A 106 8.05 -6.06 -26.06
N ASP A 107 7.41 -7.21 -26.24
CA ASP A 107 8.07 -8.51 -26.37
C ASP A 107 7.24 -9.39 -27.32
N SER A 108 7.86 -9.78 -28.45
CA SER A 108 7.22 -10.60 -29.48
C SER A 108 6.91 -12.03 -29.01
N ASN A 109 7.55 -12.51 -27.94
CA ASN A 109 7.33 -13.84 -27.38
C ASN A 109 6.18 -13.86 -26.37
N ILE A 110 5.74 -12.70 -25.91
CA ILE A 110 4.66 -12.57 -24.91
C ILE A 110 3.43 -11.97 -25.57
N VAL A 111 2.43 -12.82 -25.83
CA VAL A 111 1.19 -12.37 -26.47
C VAL A 111 0.39 -11.48 -25.55
N HIS A 112 -0.03 -10.30 -26.05
CA HIS A 112 -1.00 -9.45 -25.35
C HIS A 112 -2.43 -9.94 -25.61
N VAL A 113 -3.30 -9.88 -24.59
CA VAL A 113 -4.70 -10.38 -24.69
C VAL A 113 -5.47 -9.71 -25.82
N ASP A 114 -5.25 -8.41 -26.04
CA ASP A 114 -5.92 -7.63 -27.10
C ASP A 114 -5.04 -7.44 -28.36
N GLY A 115 -3.94 -8.17 -28.49
CA GLY A 115 -3.08 -8.19 -29.67
C GLY A 115 -2.18 -6.96 -29.87
N SER A 116 -2.32 -5.92 -29.06
CA SER A 116 -1.47 -4.71 -29.08
C SER A 116 -1.27 -4.16 -27.66
N ILE A 117 -0.15 -3.47 -27.45
CA ILE A 117 0.15 -2.84 -26.16
C ILE A 117 -0.50 -1.46 -26.15
N ASP A 118 -1.42 -1.25 -25.20
CA ASP A 118 -2.05 0.02 -24.95
C ASP A 118 -2.37 0.12 -23.45
N PRO A 119 -1.50 0.75 -22.66
CA PRO A 119 -1.63 0.80 -21.21
C PRO A 119 -2.91 1.50 -20.74
N LEU A 120 -3.41 2.52 -21.47
CA LEU A 120 -4.64 3.22 -21.09
C LEU A 120 -5.86 2.34 -21.29
N ARG A 121 -5.96 1.65 -22.41
CA ARG A 121 -7.04 0.68 -22.65
C ARG A 121 -7.04 -0.41 -21.58
N ASP A 122 -5.86 -0.89 -21.18
CA ASP A 122 -5.73 -1.95 -20.18
C ASP A 122 -6.19 -1.46 -18.80
N ILE A 123 -5.84 -0.21 -18.42
CA ILE A 123 -6.32 0.43 -17.22
C ILE A 123 -7.84 0.63 -17.27
N GLU A 124 -8.38 1.17 -18.35
CA GLU A 124 -9.81 1.39 -18.53
C GLU A 124 -10.61 0.08 -18.47
N THR A 125 -10.07 -1.00 -19.02
CA THR A 125 -10.72 -2.33 -18.96
C THR A 125 -10.95 -2.78 -17.52
N ILE A 126 -9.95 -2.65 -16.65
CA ILE A 126 -10.08 -2.99 -15.21
C ILE A 126 -11.02 -2.00 -14.51
N ASN A 127 -10.85 -0.71 -14.75
CA ASN A 127 -11.70 0.31 -14.11
C ASN A 127 -13.18 0.11 -14.44
N MET A 128 -13.52 -0.22 -15.67
CA MET A 128 -14.91 -0.47 -16.08
C MET A 128 -15.53 -1.67 -15.37
N GLU A 129 -14.78 -2.75 -15.16
CA GLU A 129 -15.26 -3.91 -14.41
C GLU A 129 -15.52 -3.56 -12.92
N LEU A 130 -14.63 -2.74 -12.32
CA LEU A 130 -14.81 -2.25 -10.95
C LEU A 130 -16.03 -1.31 -10.85
N ILE A 131 -16.21 -0.41 -11.83
CA ILE A 131 -17.36 0.49 -11.91
C ILE A 131 -18.67 -0.30 -11.99
N PHE A 132 -18.76 -1.30 -12.87
CA PHE A 132 -19.96 -2.12 -12.98
C PHE A 132 -20.29 -2.87 -11.69
N ALA A 133 -19.26 -3.37 -11.00
CA ALA A 133 -19.45 -4.02 -9.70
C ALA A 133 -19.98 -3.06 -8.62
N ASP A 134 -19.47 -1.84 -8.60
CA ASP A 134 -19.93 -0.81 -7.67
C ASP A 134 -21.36 -0.35 -7.99
N MET A 135 -21.68 -0.16 -9.26
CA MET A 135 -23.04 0.18 -9.70
C MET A 135 -24.04 -0.89 -9.27
N GLU A 136 -23.74 -2.18 -9.44
CA GLU A 136 -24.61 -3.27 -9.01
C GLU A 136 -24.93 -3.22 -7.50
N VAL A 137 -23.90 -2.93 -6.68
CA VAL A 137 -24.08 -2.76 -5.22
C VAL A 137 -24.97 -1.57 -4.90
N LEU A 138 -24.70 -0.42 -5.54
CA LEU A 138 -25.44 0.81 -5.31
C LEU A 138 -26.89 0.69 -5.79
N GLU A 139 -27.17 0.07 -6.92
CA GLU A 139 -28.53 -0.17 -7.43
C GLU A 139 -29.37 -1.03 -6.48
N LYS A 140 -28.77 -2.12 -5.96
CA LYS A 140 -29.43 -2.99 -4.95
C LYS A 140 -29.74 -2.21 -3.68
N ARG A 141 -28.82 -1.36 -3.22
CA ARG A 141 -29.01 -0.50 -2.05
C ARG A 141 -30.08 0.56 -2.30
N LEU A 142 -30.02 1.21 -3.46
CA LEU A 142 -31.00 2.23 -3.89
C LEU A 142 -32.44 1.70 -3.82
N ALA A 143 -32.67 0.52 -4.38
CA ALA A 143 -34.00 -0.12 -4.39
C ALA A 143 -34.55 -0.34 -2.96
N LYS A 144 -33.66 -0.65 -2.00
CA LYS A 144 -34.01 -0.81 -0.58
C LYS A 144 -34.28 0.54 0.08
N GLN A 145 -33.39 1.52 -0.12
CA GLN A 145 -33.46 2.82 0.54
C GLN A 145 -34.61 3.68 0.03
N LYS A 146 -35.00 3.60 -1.24
CA LYS A 146 -36.20 4.28 -1.78
C LYS A 146 -37.47 3.93 -1.04
N LYS A 147 -37.60 2.70 -0.54
CA LYS A 147 -38.76 2.29 0.24
C LYS A 147 -38.77 2.93 1.64
N LEU A 148 -37.62 3.10 2.25
CA LEU A 148 -37.43 3.71 3.57
C LEU A 148 -37.50 5.23 3.53
N ALA A 149 -37.05 5.85 2.46
CA ALA A 149 -37.03 7.31 2.27
C ALA A 149 -38.42 7.96 2.36
N MET A 150 -39.49 7.21 2.13
CA MET A 150 -40.89 7.72 2.27
C MET A 150 -41.21 8.19 3.69
N SER A 151 -40.52 7.65 4.71
CA SER A 151 -40.74 7.95 6.13
C SER A 151 -39.49 8.34 6.92
N ASN A 152 -38.32 8.29 6.31
CA ASN A 152 -37.05 8.53 6.98
C ASN A 152 -36.18 9.54 6.19
N LYS A 153 -35.85 10.67 6.82
CA LYS A 153 -35.03 11.73 6.20
C LYS A 153 -33.60 11.28 5.91
N GLU A 154 -32.98 10.48 6.77
CA GLU A 154 -31.63 9.96 6.52
C GLU A 154 -31.60 9.03 5.30
N ALA A 155 -32.60 8.16 5.18
CA ALA A 155 -32.75 7.33 3.99
C ALA A 155 -32.95 8.17 2.71
N ALA A 156 -33.61 9.31 2.81
CA ALA A 156 -33.77 10.21 1.67
C ALA A 156 -32.46 10.88 1.25
N LYS A 157 -31.59 11.26 2.20
CA LYS A 157 -30.24 11.77 1.93
C LYS A 157 -29.36 10.69 1.27
N GLU A 158 -29.41 9.50 1.81
CA GLU A 158 -28.69 8.35 1.25
C GLU A 158 -29.12 8.04 -0.19
N VAL A 159 -30.43 8.09 -0.49
CA VAL A 159 -30.96 7.94 -1.85
C VAL A 159 -30.36 9.00 -2.79
N ALA A 160 -30.35 10.26 -2.35
CA ALA A 160 -29.80 11.36 -3.16
C ALA A 160 -28.30 11.18 -3.42
N PHE A 161 -27.54 10.69 -2.44
CA PHE A 161 -26.12 10.35 -2.62
C PHE A 161 -25.94 9.22 -3.64
N ILE A 162 -26.68 8.10 -3.47
CA ILE A 162 -26.56 6.95 -4.36
C ILE A 162 -26.89 7.33 -5.82
N GLU A 163 -27.95 8.12 -6.05
CA GLU A 163 -28.32 8.54 -7.40
C GLU A 163 -27.23 9.40 -8.06
N LYS A 164 -26.61 10.30 -7.30
CA LYS A 164 -25.49 11.11 -7.79
C LYS A 164 -24.25 10.26 -8.08
N MET A 165 -23.93 9.32 -7.18
CA MET A 165 -22.79 8.40 -7.33
C MET A 165 -22.99 7.50 -8.54
N LEU A 166 -24.19 6.95 -8.76
CA LEU A 166 -24.50 6.15 -9.94
C LEU A 166 -24.27 6.98 -11.23
N ALA A 167 -24.77 8.20 -11.29
CA ALA A 167 -24.55 9.09 -12.44
C ALA A 167 -23.06 9.40 -12.65
N HIS A 168 -22.28 9.55 -11.58
CA HIS A 168 -20.82 9.74 -11.65
C HIS A 168 -20.12 8.50 -12.24
N LEU A 169 -20.46 7.31 -11.77
CA LEU A 169 -19.92 6.05 -12.26
C LEU A 169 -20.34 5.74 -13.71
N GLU A 170 -21.60 6.02 -14.08
CA GLU A 170 -22.12 5.86 -15.45
C GLU A 170 -21.33 6.68 -16.47
N ASN A 171 -20.77 7.83 -16.07
CA ASN A 171 -19.89 8.65 -16.89
C ASN A 171 -18.44 8.10 -16.98
N GLY A 172 -18.16 6.91 -16.43
CA GLY A 172 -16.84 6.31 -16.42
C GLY A 172 -15.87 6.88 -15.39
N SER A 173 -16.35 7.72 -14.46
CA SER A 173 -15.53 8.33 -13.40
C SER A 173 -15.45 7.39 -12.19
N LEU A 174 -14.25 7.28 -11.58
CA LEU A 174 -14.05 6.46 -10.39
C LEU A 174 -14.64 7.13 -9.15
N ALA A 175 -15.17 6.35 -8.20
CA ALA A 175 -15.76 6.89 -6.97
C ALA A 175 -14.77 7.74 -6.14
N LYS A 176 -13.46 7.45 -6.18
CA LYS A 176 -12.42 8.24 -5.51
C LYS A 176 -12.31 9.68 -6.01
N ASN A 177 -12.78 9.96 -7.23
CA ASN A 177 -12.77 11.30 -7.85
C ASN A 177 -14.08 12.08 -7.58
N TYR A 178 -15.01 11.53 -6.80
CA TYR A 178 -16.24 12.20 -6.41
C TYR A 178 -15.96 13.21 -5.30
N GLU A 179 -16.44 14.46 -5.46
CA GLU A 179 -16.32 15.49 -4.41
C GLU A 179 -17.24 15.13 -3.23
N LEU A 180 -16.64 14.92 -2.06
CA LEU A 180 -17.33 14.56 -0.83
C LEU A 180 -17.53 15.78 0.06
N ASP A 181 -18.64 15.78 0.78
CA ASP A 181 -18.88 16.61 1.96
C ASP A 181 -18.96 15.72 3.22
N ASP A 182 -19.05 16.33 4.40
CA ASP A 182 -19.02 15.58 5.69
C ASP A 182 -20.11 14.47 5.77
N GLU A 183 -21.30 14.70 5.18
CA GLU A 183 -22.39 13.71 5.18
C GLU A 183 -22.13 12.58 4.18
N THR A 184 -21.62 12.88 3.00
CA THR A 184 -21.37 11.92 1.92
C THR A 184 -20.13 11.07 2.18
N GLU A 185 -19.17 11.59 2.96
CA GLU A 185 -17.99 10.83 3.37
C GLU A 185 -18.35 9.62 4.24
N GLU A 186 -19.35 9.74 5.12
CA GLU A 186 -19.84 8.60 5.92
C GLU A 186 -20.45 7.51 5.03
N PHE A 187 -21.28 7.89 4.06
CA PHE A 187 -21.85 6.94 3.10
C PHE A 187 -20.76 6.27 2.26
N MET A 188 -19.76 7.02 1.78
CA MET A 188 -18.65 6.47 1.01
C MET A 188 -17.91 5.38 1.81
N LYS A 189 -17.63 5.61 3.08
CA LYS A 189 -16.98 4.63 3.97
C LYS A 189 -17.84 3.36 4.18
N GLU A 190 -19.17 3.52 4.33
CA GLU A 190 -20.07 2.40 4.54
C GLU A 190 -20.15 1.47 3.32
N TYR A 191 -20.15 2.03 2.11
CA TYR A 191 -20.32 1.23 0.89
C TYR A 191 -19.08 0.45 0.49
N ASN A 192 -17.89 0.85 0.94
CA ASN A 192 -16.62 0.20 0.58
C ASN A 192 -16.51 -0.07 -0.93
N LEU A 193 -16.76 0.99 -1.73
CA LEU A 193 -16.72 0.90 -3.18
C LEU A 193 -15.31 0.53 -3.67
N LEU A 194 -15.25 -0.32 -4.68
CA LEU A 194 -13.99 -0.79 -5.25
C LEU A 194 -13.23 0.34 -5.92
N THR A 195 -13.95 1.22 -6.62
CA THR A 195 -13.40 2.38 -7.31
C THR A 195 -13.06 3.56 -6.40
N ALA A 196 -13.40 3.46 -5.10
CA ALA A 196 -12.97 4.43 -4.09
C ALA A 196 -11.59 4.10 -3.50
N LYS A 197 -11.08 2.88 -3.71
CA LYS A 197 -9.78 2.45 -3.17
C LYS A 197 -8.63 3.23 -3.83
N PRO A 198 -7.59 3.58 -3.03
CA PRO A 198 -6.36 4.15 -3.58
C PRO A 198 -5.68 3.18 -4.55
N VAL A 199 -5.06 3.71 -5.60
CA VAL A 199 -4.39 2.91 -6.64
C VAL A 199 -2.97 3.44 -6.87
N ILE A 200 -2.01 2.52 -6.94
CA ILE A 200 -0.67 2.72 -7.48
C ILE A 200 -0.57 1.98 -8.80
N TYR A 201 0.00 2.62 -9.82
CA TYR A 201 0.31 1.96 -11.09
C TYR A 201 1.76 1.48 -11.08
N ALA A 202 1.96 0.16 -11.24
CA ALA A 202 3.26 -0.44 -11.49
C ALA A 202 3.44 -0.57 -13.01
N ALA A 203 4.14 0.40 -13.62
CA ALA A 203 4.47 0.39 -15.04
C ALA A 203 5.60 -0.61 -15.29
N ASN A 204 5.26 -1.79 -15.81
CA ASN A 204 6.24 -2.84 -16.08
C ASN A 204 6.90 -2.61 -17.42
N VAL A 205 8.22 -2.43 -17.40
CA VAL A 205 9.08 -2.06 -18.54
C VAL A 205 10.19 -3.10 -18.77
N THR A 206 11.05 -2.87 -19.77
CA THR A 206 12.32 -3.58 -19.92
C THR A 206 13.42 -2.97 -19.04
N ASP A 207 14.54 -3.64 -18.92
CA ASP A 207 15.74 -3.15 -18.19
C ASP A 207 16.28 -1.84 -18.76
N GLU A 208 16.21 -1.66 -20.08
CA GLU A 208 16.67 -0.44 -20.77
C GLU A 208 15.98 0.84 -20.26
N ASP A 209 14.73 0.74 -19.83
CA ASP A 209 13.94 1.87 -19.35
C ASP A 209 14.20 2.23 -17.87
N LEU A 210 14.95 1.42 -17.11
CA LEU A 210 15.16 1.63 -15.67
C LEU A 210 16.07 2.83 -15.36
N ALA A 211 17.12 3.04 -16.17
CA ALA A 211 18.13 4.07 -15.92
C ALA A 211 17.57 5.50 -15.93
N ASP A 212 16.54 5.75 -16.75
CA ASP A 212 15.86 7.05 -16.85
C ASP A 212 14.46 7.06 -16.18
N ASP A 213 14.16 6.03 -15.39
CA ASP A 213 12.87 5.84 -14.72
C ASP A 213 11.71 5.85 -15.73
N GLY A 214 11.90 5.27 -16.93
CA GLY A 214 10.92 5.21 -18.02
C GLY A 214 10.60 6.56 -18.65
N ALA A 215 11.44 7.58 -18.50
CA ALA A 215 11.18 8.92 -19.05
C ALA A 215 11.11 8.93 -20.58
N SER A 216 11.89 8.10 -21.24
CA SER A 216 11.90 7.92 -22.71
C SER A 216 10.80 6.97 -23.22
N ASN A 217 10.18 6.18 -22.36
CA ASN A 217 9.14 5.22 -22.74
C ASN A 217 7.77 5.89 -22.92
N PRO A 218 7.20 5.94 -24.14
CA PRO A 218 5.95 6.64 -24.42
C PRO A 218 4.74 6.01 -23.70
N ASN A 219 4.77 4.71 -23.41
CA ASN A 219 3.71 4.03 -22.69
C ASN A 219 3.73 4.39 -21.20
N VAL A 220 4.90 4.52 -20.60
CA VAL A 220 5.05 5.03 -19.22
C VAL A 220 4.53 6.46 -19.12
N GLN A 221 4.83 7.34 -20.10
CA GLN A 221 4.35 8.71 -20.10
C GLN A 221 2.82 8.81 -20.17
N LYS A 222 2.16 7.94 -20.95
CA LYS A 222 0.69 7.85 -20.98
C LYS A 222 0.13 7.47 -19.60
N VAL A 223 0.74 6.46 -18.94
CA VAL A 223 0.31 6.04 -17.59
C VAL A 223 0.51 7.16 -16.58
N ARG A 224 1.63 7.90 -16.64
CA ARG A 224 1.89 9.05 -15.76
C ARG A 224 0.90 10.19 -15.95
N GLN A 225 0.56 10.49 -17.20
CA GLN A 225 -0.45 11.51 -17.47
C GLN A 225 -1.81 11.11 -16.86
N TYR A 226 -2.26 9.88 -17.12
CA TYR A 226 -3.51 9.37 -16.58
C TYR A 226 -3.52 9.33 -15.04
N ALA A 227 -2.42 8.90 -14.44
CA ALA A 227 -2.28 8.86 -12.98
C ALA A 227 -2.37 10.26 -12.36
N GLY A 228 -1.75 11.27 -13.00
CA GLY A 228 -1.85 12.67 -12.57
C GLY A 228 -3.28 13.21 -12.62
N GLU A 229 -4.08 12.80 -13.61
CA GLU A 229 -5.49 13.18 -13.73
C GLU A 229 -6.38 12.51 -12.67
N THR A 230 -5.94 11.38 -12.11
CA THR A 230 -6.70 10.58 -11.16
C THR A 230 -6.09 10.54 -9.75
N ASP A 231 -5.21 11.47 -9.41
CA ASP A 231 -4.51 11.57 -8.11
C ASP A 231 -3.94 10.20 -7.69
N SER A 232 -3.10 9.64 -8.56
CA SER A 232 -2.44 8.34 -8.36
C SER A 232 -0.95 8.45 -8.67
N GLU A 233 -0.16 7.53 -8.13
CA GLU A 233 1.27 7.48 -8.36
C GLU A 233 1.65 6.36 -9.35
N VAL A 234 2.77 6.54 -10.06
CA VAL A 234 3.33 5.56 -11.00
C VAL A 234 4.74 5.20 -10.58
N TYR A 235 4.99 3.90 -10.45
CA TYR A 235 6.31 3.35 -10.19
C TYR A 235 6.73 2.48 -11.36
N VAL A 236 7.92 2.76 -11.87
CA VAL A 236 8.52 1.97 -12.95
C VAL A 236 9.20 0.75 -12.34
N VAL A 237 8.84 -0.42 -12.84
CA VAL A 237 9.36 -1.71 -12.39
C VAL A 237 9.74 -2.54 -13.61
N CYS A 238 10.79 -3.35 -13.51
CA CYS A 238 11.06 -4.41 -14.47
C CYS A 238 10.89 -5.75 -13.74
N ALA A 239 9.77 -6.42 -13.95
CA ALA A 239 9.46 -7.65 -13.23
C ALA A 239 10.51 -8.76 -13.43
N GLN A 240 11.20 -8.76 -14.58
CA GLN A 240 12.30 -9.68 -14.85
C GLN A 240 13.52 -9.36 -13.97
N ILE A 241 13.94 -8.11 -13.91
CA ILE A 241 15.04 -7.67 -13.05
C ILE A 241 14.72 -7.91 -11.57
N GLU A 242 13.50 -7.61 -11.13
CA GLU A 242 13.09 -7.88 -9.75
C GLU A 242 13.15 -9.38 -9.40
N ALA A 243 12.86 -10.27 -10.37
CA ALA A 243 13.01 -11.70 -10.18
C ALA A 243 14.48 -12.12 -10.05
N GLU A 244 15.38 -11.53 -10.82
CA GLU A 244 16.83 -11.77 -10.72
C GLU A 244 17.38 -11.26 -9.39
N LEU A 245 17.03 -10.02 -9.00
CA LEU A 245 17.42 -9.42 -7.72
C LEU A 245 16.98 -10.25 -6.52
N SER A 246 15.82 -10.90 -6.59
CA SER A 246 15.27 -11.70 -5.48
C SER A 246 16.12 -12.94 -5.12
N ASP A 247 17.00 -13.37 -6.02
CA ASP A 247 17.88 -14.53 -5.83
C ASP A 247 19.34 -14.12 -5.47
N MET A 248 19.64 -12.79 -5.38
CA MET A 248 20.96 -12.24 -5.12
C MET A 248 21.20 -11.93 -3.62
N SER A 249 22.45 -11.92 -3.20
CA SER A 249 22.83 -11.35 -1.91
C SER A 249 22.65 -9.83 -1.90
N GLU A 250 22.53 -9.20 -0.73
CA GLU A 250 22.39 -7.73 -0.63
C GLU A 250 23.58 -6.98 -1.22
N GLU A 251 24.79 -7.55 -1.14
CA GLU A 251 25.99 -6.97 -1.73
C GLU A 251 25.93 -7.04 -3.26
N ASP A 252 25.53 -8.19 -3.83
CA ASP A 252 25.38 -8.38 -5.27
C ASP A 252 24.24 -7.53 -5.85
N LYS A 253 23.09 -7.42 -5.15
CA LYS A 253 21.99 -6.53 -5.52
C LYS A 253 22.46 -5.10 -5.69
N LYS A 254 23.23 -4.60 -4.73
CA LYS A 254 23.73 -3.22 -4.76
C LYS A 254 24.61 -2.97 -6.00
N LEU A 255 25.55 -3.87 -6.26
CA LEU A 255 26.43 -3.78 -7.44
C LEU A 255 25.64 -3.86 -8.74
N PHE A 256 24.66 -4.76 -8.80
CA PHE A 256 23.82 -4.92 -9.98
C PHE A 256 22.95 -3.69 -10.27
N LEU A 257 22.36 -3.08 -9.22
CA LEU A 257 21.59 -1.84 -9.35
C LEU A 257 22.49 -0.65 -9.76
N GLU A 258 23.72 -0.55 -9.23
CA GLU A 258 24.69 0.45 -9.64
C GLU A 258 25.07 0.30 -11.13
N ASP A 259 25.23 -0.93 -11.61
CA ASP A 259 25.50 -1.23 -13.04
C ASP A 259 24.34 -0.81 -13.95
N LEU A 260 23.10 -0.97 -13.49
CA LEU A 260 21.88 -0.51 -14.17
C LEU A 260 21.68 1.02 -14.06
N GLY A 261 22.52 1.74 -13.32
CA GLY A 261 22.40 3.19 -13.12
C GLY A 261 21.27 3.61 -12.18
N VAL A 262 20.78 2.71 -11.32
CA VAL A 262 19.73 2.99 -10.35
C VAL A 262 20.22 2.78 -8.92
N SER A 263 19.73 3.57 -7.99
CA SER A 263 20.12 3.49 -6.57
C SER A 263 19.26 2.53 -5.73
N GLN A 264 18.09 2.16 -6.24
CA GLN A 264 17.09 1.35 -5.53
C GLN A 264 16.20 0.63 -6.54
N SER A 265 15.74 -0.58 -6.20
CA SER A 265 14.83 -1.33 -7.08
C SER A 265 13.47 -0.64 -7.21
N GLY A 266 12.78 -0.89 -8.32
CA GLY A 266 11.42 -0.40 -8.54
C GLY A 266 10.44 -0.98 -7.52
N LEU A 267 10.68 -2.23 -7.12
CA LEU A 267 9.91 -2.93 -6.12
C LEU A 267 10.03 -2.28 -4.74
N ASP A 268 11.25 -1.94 -4.29
CA ASP A 268 11.46 -1.27 -3.02
C ASP A 268 10.78 0.10 -2.96
N LYS A 269 10.89 0.88 -4.05
CA LYS A 269 10.18 2.16 -4.18
C LYS A 269 8.66 1.98 -4.07
N MET A 270 8.11 0.97 -4.76
CA MET A 270 6.68 0.66 -4.74
C MET A 270 6.20 0.21 -3.34
N ILE A 271 6.99 -0.61 -2.64
CA ILE A 271 6.66 -1.04 -1.27
C ILE A 271 6.59 0.16 -0.33
N ALA A 272 7.61 1.04 -0.36
CA ALA A 272 7.65 2.24 0.46
C ALA A 272 6.46 3.17 0.16
N ALA A 273 6.16 3.39 -1.13
CA ALA A 273 5.01 4.19 -1.55
C ALA A 273 3.67 3.59 -1.13
N SER A 274 3.52 2.27 -1.26
CA SER A 274 2.33 1.55 -0.81
C SER A 274 2.08 1.73 0.68
N TYR A 275 3.14 1.74 1.48
CA TYR A 275 3.07 1.98 2.91
C TYR A 275 2.55 3.39 3.22
N HIS A 276 3.05 4.40 2.52
CA HIS A 276 2.60 5.78 2.66
C HIS A 276 1.19 6.02 2.13
N LEU A 277 0.83 5.41 1.00
CA LEU A 277 -0.52 5.50 0.42
C LEU A 277 -1.61 5.05 1.41
N LEU A 278 -1.31 4.02 2.19
CA LEU A 278 -2.20 3.51 3.23
C LEU A 278 -2.22 4.40 4.49
N GLY A 279 -1.55 5.55 4.47
CA GLY A 279 -1.44 6.45 5.62
C GLY A 279 -0.67 5.82 6.78
N LEU A 280 0.18 4.83 6.51
CA LEU A 280 1.00 4.16 7.51
C LEU A 280 2.25 4.97 7.81
N ILE A 281 2.67 4.91 9.06
CA ILE A 281 3.94 5.43 9.55
C ILE A 281 4.56 4.42 10.50
N SER A 282 5.87 4.55 10.72
CA SER A 282 6.60 3.71 11.66
C SER A 282 7.15 4.55 12.81
N TYR A 283 6.81 4.19 14.05
CA TYR A 283 7.64 4.55 15.19
C TYR A 283 8.62 3.41 15.48
N LEU A 284 9.71 3.73 16.15
CA LEU A 284 10.84 2.83 16.35
C LEU A 284 11.06 2.56 17.84
N THR A 285 11.47 1.34 18.16
CA THR A 285 12.06 1.02 19.45
C THR A 285 13.48 0.53 19.21
N ALA A 286 14.45 1.00 19.96
CA ALA A 286 15.85 0.66 19.79
C ALA A 286 16.50 0.28 21.12
N GLY A 287 17.24 -0.83 21.11
CA GLY A 287 17.96 -1.37 22.24
C GLY A 287 18.92 -2.49 21.83
N GLU A 288 19.78 -2.96 22.76
CA GLU A 288 20.77 -4.00 22.51
C GLU A 288 20.16 -5.34 22.07
N THR A 289 18.96 -5.67 22.56
CA THR A 289 18.28 -6.94 22.19
C THR A 289 17.60 -6.86 20.85
N GLU A 290 16.92 -5.76 20.56
CA GLU A 290 16.16 -5.58 19.30
C GLU A 290 16.02 -4.09 18.95
N THR A 291 16.21 -3.77 17.68
CA THR A 291 15.70 -2.56 17.05
C THR A 291 14.54 -2.93 16.13
N ARG A 292 13.38 -2.26 16.31
CA ARG A 292 12.15 -2.64 15.61
C ARG A 292 11.34 -1.44 15.16
N ALA A 293 10.78 -1.54 13.95
CA ALA A 293 9.75 -0.63 13.45
C ALA A 293 8.34 -1.18 13.75
N TRP A 294 7.48 -0.28 14.22
CA TRP A 294 6.10 -0.58 14.57
C TRP A 294 5.15 0.21 13.68
N THR A 295 4.32 -0.52 12.94
CA THR A 295 3.35 0.09 12.03
C THR A 295 2.14 0.65 12.77
N ILE A 296 1.85 1.91 12.53
CA ILE A 296 0.63 2.59 12.97
C ILE A 296 0.07 3.45 11.83
N THR A 297 -1.19 3.84 11.95
CA THR A 297 -1.78 4.84 11.05
C THR A 297 -1.40 6.24 11.49
N ARG A 298 -1.20 7.16 10.55
CA ARG A 298 -0.99 8.58 10.83
C ARG A 298 -2.15 9.11 11.70
N GLY A 299 -1.83 9.90 12.70
CA GLY A 299 -2.82 10.39 13.68
C GLY A 299 -2.99 9.51 14.92
N THR A 300 -2.33 8.33 14.98
CA THR A 300 -2.39 7.45 16.15
C THR A 300 -1.76 8.13 17.37
N LYS A 301 -2.46 8.09 18.52
CA LYS A 301 -1.95 8.61 19.78
C LYS A 301 -1.06 7.61 20.51
N ALA A 302 -0.21 8.12 21.42
CA ALA A 302 0.79 7.34 22.15
C ALA A 302 0.24 6.08 22.87
N PRO A 303 -0.93 6.08 23.56
CA PRO A 303 -1.46 4.88 24.18
C PRO A 303 -1.78 3.78 23.16
N GLN A 304 -2.44 4.12 22.04
CA GLN A 304 -2.77 3.17 20.98
C GLN A 304 -1.52 2.64 20.27
N ALA A 305 -0.50 3.50 20.11
CA ALA A 305 0.80 3.07 19.60
C ALA A 305 1.47 2.06 20.55
N ALA A 306 1.45 2.33 21.86
CA ALA A 306 1.93 1.39 22.87
C ALA A 306 1.20 0.04 22.84
N GLY A 307 -0.10 0.07 22.53
CA GLY A 307 -0.96 -1.11 22.33
C GLY A 307 -0.51 -2.02 21.19
N LYS A 308 0.23 -1.50 20.20
CA LYS A 308 0.84 -2.32 19.13
C LYS A 308 1.95 -3.24 19.66
N ILE A 309 2.61 -2.86 20.74
CA ILE A 309 3.60 -3.70 21.42
C ILE A 309 2.88 -4.77 22.24
N HIS A 310 1.97 -4.34 23.13
CA HIS A 310 1.16 -5.22 23.95
C HIS A 310 -0.05 -4.45 24.51
N THR A 311 -1.19 -5.13 24.66
CA THR A 311 -2.43 -4.54 25.17
C THR A 311 -2.27 -3.95 26.59
N ASP A 312 -1.41 -4.52 27.40
CA ASP A 312 -1.13 -4.00 28.75
C ASP A 312 -0.41 -2.66 28.72
N PHE A 313 0.41 -2.40 27.70
CA PHE A 313 1.08 -1.10 27.51
C PHE A 313 0.07 0.02 27.23
N GLU A 314 -0.99 -0.30 26.49
CA GLU A 314 -2.09 0.65 26.24
C GLU A 314 -2.88 0.91 27.52
N ARG A 315 -3.29 -0.15 28.23
CA ARG A 315 -4.10 -0.06 29.46
C ARG A 315 -3.38 0.65 30.57
N GLY A 316 -2.10 0.29 30.79
CA GLY A 316 -1.25 0.82 31.83
C GLY A 316 -0.45 2.07 31.44
N PHE A 317 -0.72 2.70 30.30
CA PHE A 317 0.06 3.81 29.77
C PHE A 317 0.19 4.97 30.76
N ILE A 318 1.42 5.37 31.06
CA ILE A 318 1.75 6.51 31.92
C ILE A 318 2.25 7.66 31.06
N LYS A 319 3.32 7.46 30.29
CA LYS A 319 3.97 8.44 29.43
C LYS A 319 4.86 7.77 28.40
N ALA A 320 5.25 8.52 27.36
CA ALA A 320 6.23 8.12 26.36
C ALA A 320 7.47 9.03 26.46
N GLU A 321 8.67 8.45 26.47
CA GLU A 321 9.93 9.16 26.24
C GLU A 321 10.17 9.11 24.72
N VAL A 322 10.12 10.27 24.06
CA VAL A 322 10.16 10.38 22.60
C VAL A 322 11.36 11.18 22.15
N VAL A 323 12.11 10.68 21.19
CA VAL A 323 13.18 11.42 20.51
C VAL A 323 13.10 11.13 19.01
N ASN A 324 13.38 12.13 18.18
CA ASN A 324 13.47 11.91 16.73
C ASN A 324 14.69 11.02 16.41
N TRP A 325 14.53 10.07 15.49
CA TRP A 325 15.58 9.12 15.11
C TRP A 325 16.89 9.80 14.69
N LYS A 326 16.80 10.91 13.94
CA LYS A 326 17.97 11.67 13.47
C LYS A 326 18.68 12.37 14.61
N GLU A 327 17.92 13.04 15.49
CA GLU A 327 18.46 13.69 16.70
C GLU A 327 19.16 12.68 17.62
N LEU A 328 18.61 11.45 17.71
CA LEU A 328 19.23 10.37 18.48
C LEU A 328 20.55 9.92 17.86
N LEU A 329 20.60 9.71 16.54
CA LEU A 329 21.83 9.36 15.82
C LEU A 329 22.89 10.46 15.96
N ASP A 330 22.52 11.72 15.74
CA ASP A 330 23.43 12.88 15.84
C ASP A 330 23.95 13.08 17.28
N SER A 331 23.23 12.58 18.27
CA SER A 331 23.66 12.61 19.69
C SER A 331 24.58 11.45 20.07
N GLY A 332 24.58 10.36 19.29
CA GLY A 332 25.41 9.18 19.51
C GLY A 332 24.95 8.26 20.65
N SER A 333 24.00 8.68 21.48
CA SER A 333 23.35 7.84 22.50
C SER A 333 22.09 8.49 23.06
N LEU A 334 21.19 7.68 23.64
CA LEU A 334 20.01 8.19 24.34
C LEU A 334 20.37 9.07 25.55
N HIS A 335 21.48 8.75 26.24
CA HIS A 335 21.97 9.53 27.36
C HIS A 335 22.37 10.95 26.92
N ALA A 336 23.19 11.04 25.87
CA ALA A 336 23.59 12.33 25.31
C ALA A 336 22.39 13.13 24.75
N ALA A 337 21.42 12.47 24.15
CA ALA A 337 20.19 13.12 23.72
C ALA A 337 19.37 13.68 24.90
N LYS A 338 19.34 12.98 26.03
CA LYS A 338 18.72 13.48 27.29
C LYS A 338 19.44 14.70 27.84
N GLU A 339 20.76 14.68 27.88
CA GLU A 339 21.58 15.83 28.36
C GLU A 339 21.37 17.07 27.48
N LYS A 340 21.18 16.88 26.18
CA LYS A 340 20.85 17.95 25.21
C LYS A 340 19.38 18.41 25.27
N GLY A 341 18.53 17.77 26.08
CA GLY A 341 17.10 18.10 26.20
C GLY A 341 16.25 17.70 24.97
N LEU A 342 16.74 16.79 24.11
CA LEU A 342 16.07 16.36 22.90
C LEU A 342 15.01 15.26 23.16
N VAL A 343 15.10 14.58 24.31
CA VAL A 343 14.12 13.57 24.71
C VAL A 343 12.94 14.23 25.40
N ARG A 344 11.78 14.18 24.76
CA ARG A 344 10.52 14.76 25.23
C ARG A 344 9.75 13.74 26.07
N MET A 345 9.05 14.23 27.07
CA MET A 345 8.12 13.45 27.89
C MET A 345 6.70 13.75 27.44
N GLU A 346 6.08 12.80 26.74
CA GLU A 346 4.79 12.97 26.11
C GLU A 346 3.68 12.21 26.84
N GLY A 347 2.50 12.81 26.88
CA GLY A 347 1.30 12.27 27.53
C GLY A 347 0.39 11.49 26.57
N LYS A 348 -0.84 11.21 27.06
CA LYS A 348 -1.84 10.40 26.34
C LYS A 348 -2.33 11.02 25.02
N ASP A 349 -2.27 12.34 24.90
CA ASP A 349 -2.77 13.05 23.72
C ASP A 349 -1.71 13.27 22.64
N TYR A 350 -0.48 12.82 22.89
CA TYR A 350 0.59 12.92 21.91
C TYR A 350 0.28 12.09 20.67
N VAL A 351 0.30 12.73 19.51
CA VAL A 351 0.16 12.09 18.19
C VAL A 351 1.54 11.69 17.70
N VAL A 352 1.77 10.39 17.62
CA VAL A 352 3.06 9.80 17.23
C VAL A 352 3.42 10.22 15.80
N GLN A 353 4.69 10.61 15.61
CA GLN A 353 5.23 11.00 14.31
C GLN A 353 6.06 9.87 13.69
N ASP A 354 6.16 9.88 12.35
CA ASP A 354 7.01 8.94 11.63
C ASP A 354 8.49 9.14 12.01
N GLY A 355 9.16 8.05 12.39
CA GLY A 355 10.54 8.09 12.85
C GLY A 355 10.76 8.50 14.32
N ASP A 356 9.70 8.63 15.10
CA ASP A 356 9.86 8.75 16.56
C ASP A 356 10.48 7.47 17.12
N VAL A 357 11.54 7.61 17.90
CA VAL A 357 12.09 6.54 18.74
C VAL A 357 11.48 6.66 20.12
N ILE A 358 10.73 5.64 20.56
CA ILE A 358 9.85 5.74 21.72
C ILE A 358 10.18 4.68 22.77
N LEU A 359 10.26 5.10 24.03
CA LEU A 359 10.25 4.24 25.20
C LEU A 359 8.98 4.50 26.01
N PHE A 360 8.05 3.55 25.98
CA PHE A 360 6.81 3.64 26.75
C PHE A 360 7.02 3.29 28.21
N ARG A 361 6.45 4.10 29.11
CA ARG A 361 6.36 3.83 30.55
C ARG A 361 4.91 3.47 30.87
N PHE A 362 4.73 2.33 31.48
CA PHE A 362 3.42 1.78 31.82
C PHE A 362 3.47 1.11 33.20
N ASN A 363 2.30 0.93 33.79
CA ASN A 363 2.12 0.18 35.03
C ASN A 363 0.87 -0.69 34.89
N VAL A 364 0.99 -1.99 35.15
CA VAL A 364 -0.09 -2.99 35.07
C VAL A 364 -0.35 -3.56 36.44
#